data_d551a61c76fcbb1dd403fb94fcd8ef1f
#
_entry.id   d551a61c76fcbb1dd403fb94fcd8ef1f
#
_cell.length_a   1.000
_cell.length_b   1.000
_cell.length_c   1.000
_cell.angle_alpha   90.00
_cell.angle_beta   90.00
_cell.angle_gamma   90.00
#
_symmetry.space_group_name_H-M   'P 1'
#
loop_
_entity.id
_entity.type
_entity.pdbx_description
1 polymer ?
#
loop_
_entity_poly.entity_id
_entity_poly.type
_entity_poly.pdbx_seq_one_letter_code
_entity_poly.pdbx_strand_id
1 'polypeptide(L)'
;MNMKTMLIVHDVVEYRSAIEEVAEGFNVIIEKDQSKWKNYVEEAEVMLGWRKEMNVEEFKNLRFLQSWSAGVDTLPLTELKEKKVFLSTASGVHAYPISETIFGLLLSLTRKIHTYVRNQLEKKWHNSGLSLELHEKTIGIIGMGAIGKETAKIAKAFNMKTLGLRHSGKEEKYVDEMYTTKDLPSFLPHCDYVVITLPLTEDTHGMFGEEQFKQMKNSAFLVNIGRGELVRERELIHALQNAEIAGAGLDVFEQEPLEENSPLWELPNVIVTPHTSGATEYYAKRVVEDIFLPNVKDYLSGKTPSINTVDYEKGY
;
A
#
# COMPACT_ATOMS: atom_id res chain seq x y z
N MET A 1 13.69 10.31 39.92
CA MET A 1 12.64 10.29 38.88
C MET A 1 12.58 8.89 38.35
N ASN A 2 11.41 8.26 38.28
CA ASN A 2 11.32 6.98 37.63
C ASN A 2 11.63 7.20 36.13
N MET A 3 12.49 6.37 35.57
CA MET A 3 12.88 6.40 34.18
C MET A 3 11.65 6.05 33.33
N LYS A 4 11.33 6.83 32.29
CA LYS A 4 10.21 6.58 31.40
C LYS A 4 10.48 5.31 30.58
N THR A 5 9.47 4.57 30.20
CA THR A 5 9.62 3.32 29.45
C THR A 5 9.19 3.49 27.98
N MET A 6 10.06 3.04 27.08
CA MET A 6 9.76 2.87 25.66
C MET A 6 9.63 1.37 25.37
N LEU A 7 8.44 0.93 24.98
CA LEU A 7 8.15 -0.46 24.70
C LEU A 7 8.07 -0.72 23.19
N ILE A 8 8.85 -1.68 22.71
CA ILE A 8 8.91 -2.07 21.29
C ILE A 8 8.57 -3.55 21.19
N VAL A 9 7.48 -3.88 20.49
CA VAL A 9 6.95 -5.25 20.42
C VAL A 9 7.23 -5.93 19.07
N HIS A 10 8.26 -5.45 18.37
CA HIS A 10 8.76 -6.03 17.13
C HIS A 10 10.25 -6.33 17.21
N ASP A 11 10.72 -7.21 16.32
CA ASP A 11 12.14 -7.59 16.24
C ASP A 11 12.91 -6.50 15.48
N VAL A 12 13.45 -5.55 16.24
CA VAL A 12 14.25 -4.44 15.76
C VAL A 12 15.53 -4.28 16.58
N VAL A 13 16.04 -5.41 17.07
CA VAL A 13 17.24 -5.44 17.95
C VAL A 13 18.46 -4.81 17.26
N GLU A 14 18.56 -4.93 15.94
CA GLU A 14 19.62 -4.32 15.14
C GLU A 14 19.65 -2.78 15.21
N TYR A 15 18.48 -2.16 15.48
CA TYR A 15 18.33 -0.70 15.62
C TYR A 15 18.45 -0.21 17.08
N ARG A 16 18.71 -1.11 18.06
CA ARG A 16 18.75 -0.77 19.48
C ARG A 16 19.62 0.45 19.77
N SER A 17 20.85 0.47 19.27
CA SER A 17 21.79 1.57 19.54
C SER A 17 21.27 2.92 19.03
N ALA A 18 20.68 2.94 17.81
CA ALA A 18 20.10 4.16 17.24
C ALA A 18 18.85 4.63 18.03
N ILE A 19 18.06 3.68 18.54
CA ILE A 19 16.88 3.98 19.35
C ILE A 19 17.30 4.55 20.70
N GLU A 20 18.26 3.92 21.39
CA GLU A 20 18.78 4.36 22.70
C GLU A 20 19.45 5.75 22.61
N GLU A 21 20.17 6.03 21.52
CA GLU A 21 20.77 7.35 21.27
C GLU A 21 19.69 8.46 21.19
N VAL A 22 18.58 8.18 20.50
CA VAL A 22 17.48 9.15 20.35
C VAL A 22 16.61 9.21 21.61
N ALA A 23 16.41 8.09 22.29
CA ALA A 23 15.54 7.94 23.45
C ALA A 23 16.28 8.18 24.77
N GLU A 24 17.18 9.17 24.82
CA GLU A 24 17.92 9.51 26.05
C GLU A 24 16.95 9.75 27.22
N GLY A 25 17.20 9.08 28.34
CA GLY A 25 16.34 9.12 29.53
C GLY A 25 15.18 8.13 29.55
N PHE A 26 15.06 7.27 28.53
CA PHE A 26 14.11 6.15 28.52
C PHE A 26 14.76 4.80 28.84
N ASN A 27 14.01 3.94 29.53
CA ASN A 27 14.29 2.52 29.59
C ASN A 27 13.74 1.87 28.30
N VAL A 28 14.62 1.49 27.38
CA VAL A 28 14.21 0.91 26.07
C VAL A 28 14.06 -0.60 26.19
N ILE A 29 12.82 -1.08 26.08
CA ILE A 29 12.46 -2.50 26.12
C ILE A 29 12.09 -2.94 24.70
N ILE A 30 12.88 -3.85 24.12
CA ILE A 30 12.57 -4.53 22.86
C ILE A 30 12.22 -5.98 23.18
N GLU A 31 10.93 -6.31 23.12
CA GLU A 31 10.45 -7.61 23.53
C GLU A 31 9.21 -8.01 22.72
N LYS A 32 9.32 -9.08 21.93
CA LYS A 32 8.22 -9.60 21.09
C LYS A 32 7.38 -10.67 21.76
N ASP A 33 7.88 -11.25 22.85
CA ASP A 33 7.18 -12.29 23.60
C ASP A 33 6.11 -11.67 24.49
N GLN A 34 4.85 -12.07 24.25
CA GLN A 34 3.70 -11.56 24.99
C GLN A 34 3.81 -11.79 26.50
N SER A 35 4.34 -12.92 26.94
CA SER A 35 4.49 -13.23 28.37
C SER A 35 5.42 -12.27 29.07
N LYS A 36 6.29 -11.60 28.34
CA LYS A 36 7.31 -10.68 28.88
C LYS A 36 6.94 -9.21 28.69
N TRP A 37 6.49 -8.79 27.48
CA TRP A 37 6.18 -7.37 27.25
C TRP A 37 5.00 -6.89 28.11
N LYS A 38 4.07 -7.76 28.50
CA LYS A 38 2.98 -7.44 29.44
C LYS A 38 3.44 -6.77 30.74
N ASN A 39 4.64 -7.08 31.21
CA ASN A 39 5.18 -6.52 32.44
C ASN A 39 5.52 -5.02 32.34
N TYR A 40 5.53 -4.47 31.12
CA TYR A 40 5.95 -3.08 30.83
C TYR A 40 4.82 -2.18 30.33
N VAL A 41 3.61 -2.74 30.08
CA VAL A 41 2.50 -1.98 29.49
C VAL A 41 2.05 -0.79 30.33
N GLU A 42 2.00 -0.96 31.66
CA GLU A 42 1.56 0.09 32.57
C GLU A 42 2.52 1.29 32.59
N GLU A 43 3.82 1.04 32.43
CA GLU A 43 4.88 2.07 32.49
C GLU A 43 5.19 2.68 31.11
N ALA A 44 4.77 2.05 30.02
CA ALA A 44 5.09 2.47 28.68
C ALA A 44 4.51 3.87 28.36
N GLU A 45 5.38 4.83 28.06
CA GLU A 45 5.00 6.19 27.60
C GLU A 45 5.07 6.29 26.07
N VAL A 46 6.07 5.65 25.47
CA VAL A 46 6.24 5.55 24.01
C VAL A 46 6.20 4.09 23.60
N MET A 47 5.52 3.80 22.50
CA MET A 47 5.40 2.43 22.01
C MET A 47 5.61 2.35 20.50
N LEU A 48 6.33 1.30 20.05
CA LEU A 48 6.43 0.90 18.66
C LEU A 48 5.79 -0.48 18.45
N GLY A 49 4.74 -0.51 17.63
CA GLY A 49 3.93 -1.68 17.34
C GLY A 49 2.70 -1.80 18.23
N TRP A 50 1.70 -2.50 17.74
CA TRP A 50 0.47 -2.85 18.44
C TRP A 50 0.14 -4.32 18.17
N ARG A 51 -0.36 -5.02 19.17
CA ARG A 51 -0.78 -6.40 19.05
C ARG A 51 -2.27 -6.51 19.34
N LYS A 52 -2.95 -7.42 18.65
CA LYS A 52 -4.41 -7.63 18.78
C LYS A 52 -4.86 -7.96 20.21
N GLU A 53 -3.96 -8.58 20.99
CA GLU A 53 -4.20 -8.98 22.38
C GLU A 53 -4.03 -7.84 23.38
N MET A 54 -3.60 -6.66 22.94
CA MET A 54 -3.40 -5.49 23.81
C MET A 54 -4.72 -4.80 24.13
N ASN A 55 -4.86 -4.41 25.39
CA ASN A 55 -5.95 -3.57 25.85
C ASN A 55 -5.42 -2.19 26.22
N VAL A 56 -5.96 -1.13 25.59
CA VAL A 56 -5.56 0.27 25.81
C VAL A 56 -5.66 0.67 27.29
N GLU A 57 -6.62 0.09 28.03
CA GLU A 57 -6.82 0.40 29.43
C GLU A 57 -5.64 -0.02 30.35
N GLU A 58 -4.85 -0.99 29.93
CA GLU A 58 -3.65 -1.41 30.65
C GLU A 58 -2.50 -0.38 30.54
N PHE A 59 -2.54 0.48 29.52
CA PHE A 59 -1.52 1.50 29.24
C PHE A 59 -1.82 2.81 29.97
N LYS A 60 -1.41 2.95 31.23
CA LYS A 60 -1.71 4.13 32.04
C LYS A 60 -0.93 5.39 31.63
N ASN A 61 0.27 5.20 31.08
CA ASN A 61 1.20 6.29 30.79
C ASN A 61 1.38 6.56 29.28
N LEU A 62 0.74 5.80 28.40
CA LEU A 62 0.94 5.90 26.95
C LEU A 62 0.60 7.30 26.42
N ARG A 63 1.54 7.90 25.70
CA ARG A 63 1.44 9.21 25.07
C ARG A 63 1.71 9.18 23.57
N PHE A 64 2.57 8.28 23.11
CA PHE A 64 2.89 8.15 21.71
C PHE A 64 2.94 6.67 21.31
N LEU A 65 2.14 6.33 20.28
CA LEU A 65 2.10 5.02 19.62
C LEU A 65 2.52 5.16 18.17
N GLN A 66 3.60 4.51 17.77
CA GLN A 66 3.93 4.25 16.39
C GLN A 66 3.37 2.88 15.99
N SER A 67 2.38 2.86 15.10
CA SER A 67 1.90 1.61 14.50
C SER A 67 2.98 0.97 13.63
N TRP A 68 3.04 -0.36 13.65
CA TRP A 68 3.87 -1.11 12.71
C TRP A 68 3.22 -1.24 11.33
N SER A 69 1.91 -0.98 11.20
CA SER A 69 1.14 -1.09 9.96
C SER A 69 0.89 0.28 9.34
N ALA A 70 0.69 0.30 8.02
CA ALA A 70 0.28 1.51 7.30
C ALA A 70 -1.20 1.86 7.55
N GLY A 71 -2.08 0.86 7.70
CA GLY A 71 -3.49 1.03 8.02
C GLY A 71 -3.73 1.09 9.53
N VAL A 72 -4.91 1.59 9.90
CA VAL A 72 -5.36 1.77 11.30
C VAL A 72 -6.53 0.87 11.68
N ASP A 73 -7.04 0.05 10.77
CA ASP A 73 -8.27 -0.74 10.90
C ASP A 73 -8.27 -1.71 12.10
N THR A 74 -7.08 -2.12 12.55
CA THR A 74 -6.90 -3.03 13.68
C THR A 74 -6.58 -2.33 14.99
N LEU A 75 -6.56 -0.99 15.00
CA LEU A 75 -6.21 -0.19 16.16
C LEU A 75 -7.46 0.30 16.90
N PRO A 76 -7.45 0.39 18.23
CA PRO A 76 -8.53 0.92 19.04
C PRO A 76 -8.52 2.46 19.01
N LEU A 77 -8.95 3.03 17.88
CA LEU A 77 -8.84 4.48 17.61
C LEU A 77 -9.61 5.34 18.61
N THR A 78 -10.82 4.90 19.02
CA THR A 78 -11.67 5.65 19.97
C THR A 78 -10.98 5.80 21.31
N GLU A 79 -10.46 4.71 21.86
CA GLU A 79 -9.80 4.67 23.16
C GLU A 79 -8.46 5.44 23.15
N LEU A 80 -7.69 5.31 22.05
CA LEU A 80 -6.44 6.06 21.86
C LEU A 80 -6.70 7.57 21.79
N LYS A 81 -7.78 7.99 21.10
CA LYS A 81 -8.23 9.39 21.03
C LYS A 81 -8.63 9.93 22.39
N GLU A 82 -9.44 9.18 23.16
CA GLU A 82 -9.86 9.57 24.51
C GLU A 82 -8.67 9.76 25.44
N LYS A 83 -7.68 8.91 25.35
CA LYS A 83 -6.41 9.01 26.11
C LYS A 83 -5.46 10.08 25.56
N LYS A 84 -5.80 10.74 24.43
CA LYS A 84 -4.96 11.77 23.77
C LYS A 84 -3.57 11.23 23.40
N VAL A 85 -3.49 9.99 22.95
CA VAL A 85 -2.26 9.39 22.48
C VAL A 85 -1.94 9.93 21.09
N PHE A 86 -0.73 10.37 20.84
CA PHE A 86 -0.27 10.61 19.48
C PHE A 86 -0.14 9.27 18.77
N LEU A 87 -0.78 9.12 17.61
CA LEU A 87 -0.71 7.92 16.80
C LEU A 87 -0.04 8.25 15.47
N SER A 88 0.97 7.48 15.11
CA SER A 88 1.58 7.52 13.79
C SER A 88 1.56 6.14 13.15
N THR A 89 1.49 6.08 11.81
CA THR A 89 1.46 4.83 11.04
C THR A 89 2.73 4.61 10.24
N ALA A 90 2.90 3.40 9.69
CA ALA A 90 3.97 3.07 8.74
C ALA A 90 3.58 3.41 7.29
N SER A 91 2.68 4.39 7.09
CA SER A 91 2.27 4.81 5.74
C SER A 91 3.50 5.22 4.90
N GLY A 92 3.50 4.83 3.63
CA GLY A 92 4.58 5.14 2.70
C GLY A 92 5.73 4.12 2.66
N VAL A 93 5.91 3.29 3.68
CA VAL A 93 6.97 2.26 3.72
C VAL A 93 6.88 1.29 2.55
N HIS A 94 5.67 0.97 2.13
CA HIS A 94 5.39 0.07 1.01
C HIS A 94 5.43 0.75 -0.38
N ALA A 95 5.65 2.08 -0.46
CA ALA A 95 5.56 2.79 -1.74
C ALA A 95 6.53 2.24 -2.78
N TYR A 96 7.77 1.94 -2.38
CA TYR A 96 8.79 1.43 -3.29
C TYR A 96 8.51 0.00 -3.78
N PRO A 97 8.36 -1.03 -2.91
CA PRO A 97 8.15 -2.40 -3.39
C PRO A 97 6.83 -2.54 -4.17
N ILE A 98 5.77 -1.84 -3.75
CA ILE A 98 4.50 -1.89 -4.49
C ILE A 98 4.65 -1.23 -5.87
N SER A 99 5.31 -0.09 -5.98
CA SER A 99 5.52 0.53 -7.29
C SER A 99 6.42 -0.31 -8.20
N GLU A 100 7.43 -0.99 -7.65
CA GLU A 100 8.23 -1.98 -8.39
C GLU A 100 7.37 -3.14 -8.90
N THR A 101 6.46 -3.67 -8.07
CA THR A 101 5.51 -4.71 -8.47
C THR A 101 4.55 -4.22 -9.55
N ILE A 102 4.02 -3.00 -9.44
CA ILE A 102 3.19 -2.38 -10.49
C ILE A 102 3.92 -2.39 -11.82
N PHE A 103 5.16 -1.88 -11.87
CA PHE A 103 5.93 -1.86 -13.10
C PHE A 103 6.39 -3.26 -13.55
N GLY A 104 6.63 -4.18 -12.62
CA GLY A 104 6.85 -5.60 -12.91
C GLY A 104 5.68 -6.22 -13.65
N LEU A 105 4.45 -5.99 -13.18
CA LEU A 105 3.21 -6.45 -13.82
C LEU A 105 2.98 -5.75 -15.17
N LEU A 106 3.10 -4.42 -15.22
CA LEU A 106 2.93 -3.64 -16.46
C LEU A 106 3.93 -4.09 -17.54
N LEU A 107 5.21 -4.22 -17.21
CA LEU A 107 6.23 -4.69 -18.14
C LEU A 107 6.01 -6.14 -18.55
N SER A 108 5.60 -7.01 -17.63
CA SER A 108 5.34 -8.42 -17.93
C SER A 108 4.16 -8.59 -18.89
N LEU A 109 3.11 -7.79 -18.73
CA LEU A 109 1.98 -7.78 -19.66
C LEU A 109 2.37 -7.17 -21.01
N THR A 110 2.92 -5.96 -21.00
CA THR A 110 3.26 -5.19 -22.20
C THR A 110 4.31 -5.91 -23.06
N ARG A 111 5.38 -6.44 -22.43
CA ARG A 111 6.47 -7.14 -23.12
C ARG A 111 6.25 -8.64 -23.25
N LYS A 112 5.05 -9.14 -22.88
CA LYS A 112 4.66 -10.56 -22.93
C LYS A 112 5.62 -11.50 -22.18
N ILE A 113 6.27 -11.01 -21.11
CA ILE A 113 7.24 -11.81 -20.34
C ILE A 113 6.55 -13.04 -19.75
N HIS A 114 5.33 -12.87 -19.20
CA HIS A 114 4.50 -13.96 -18.67
C HIS A 114 4.20 -15.03 -19.72
N THR A 115 3.97 -14.65 -20.98
CA THR A 115 3.76 -15.57 -22.11
C THR A 115 5.04 -16.32 -22.44
N TYR A 116 6.18 -15.62 -22.46
CA TYR A 116 7.47 -16.24 -22.74
C TYR A 116 7.95 -17.20 -21.64
N VAL A 117 7.63 -16.90 -20.37
CA VAL A 117 7.88 -17.85 -19.28
C VAL A 117 7.08 -19.14 -19.47
N ARG A 118 5.78 -19.04 -19.85
CA ARG A 118 4.95 -20.22 -20.18
C ARG A 118 5.51 -20.98 -21.39
N ASN A 119 5.88 -20.27 -22.45
CA ASN A 119 6.51 -20.88 -23.65
C ASN A 119 7.83 -21.58 -23.33
N GLN A 120 8.63 -21.02 -22.39
CA GLN A 120 9.90 -21.64 -21.94
C GLN A 120 9.65 -23.01 -21.30
N LEU A 121 8.62 -23.13 -20.44
CA LEU A 121 8.25 -24.41 -19.83
C LEU A 121 7.85 -25.47 -20.86
N GLU A 122 7.25 -25.03 -21.97
CA GLU A 122 6.84 -25.89 -23.09
C GLU A 122 7.91 -26.02 -24.19
N LYS A 123 9.12 -25.41 -24.03
CA LYS A 123 10.18 -25.38 -25.02
C LYS A 123 9.77 -24.79 -26.38
N LYS A 124 8.85 -23.83 -26.37
CA LYS A 124 8.34 -23.15 -27.56
C LYS A 124 9.14 -21.87 -27.84
N TRP A 125 9.79 -21.80 -29.02
CA TRP A 125 10.43 -20.58 -29.54
C TRP A 125 9.41 -19.83 -30.43
N HIS A 126 8.73 -18.80 -29.87
CA HIS A 126 7.69 -18.07 -30.57
C HIS A 126 7.63 -16.60 -30.11
N ASN A 127 7.54 -15.65 -31.05
CA ASN A 127 7.55 -14.21 -30.74
C ASN A 127 6.23 -13.66 -30.17
N SER A 128 5.15 -14.45 -30.17
CA SER A 128 3.84 -14.13 -29.58
C SER A 128 3.24 -12.79 -30.03
N GLY A 129 3.66 -12.25 -31.19
CA GLY A 129 3.14 -10.98 -31.73
C GLY A 129 3.45 -9.76 -30.85
N LEU A 130 4.64 -9.74 -30.21
CA LEU A 130 5.06 -8.61 -29.39
C LEU A 130 5.19 -7.33 -30.23
N SER A 131 4.47 -6.26 -29.84
CA SER A 131 4.50 -4.94 -30.49
C SER A 131 4.32 -3.76 -29.54
N LEU A 132 3.98 -4.02 -28.26
CA LEU A 132 3.67 -2.98 -27.31
C LEU A 132 4.90 -2.53 -26.51
N GLU A 133 4.89 -1.28 -26.09
CA GLU A 133 5.85 -0.68 -25.15
C GLU A 133 5.16 0.33 -24.22
N LEU A 134 5.79 0.68 -23.09
CA LEU A 134 5.26 1.68 -22.15
C LEU A 134 5.53 3.11 -22.60
N HIS A 135 6.59 3.32 -23.37
CA HIS A 135 7.05 4.63 -23.80
C HIS A 135 5.93 5.40 -24.55
N GLU A 136 5.75 6.67 -24.22
CA GLU A 136 4.72 7.55 -24.79
C GLU A 136 3.25 7.11 -24.60
N LYS A 137 3.01 6.10 -23.77
CA LYS A 137 1.66 5.66 -23.38
C LYS A 137 1.14 6.47 -22.21
N THR A 138 -0.18 6.44 -22.04
CA THR A 138 -0.85 7.10 -20.90
C THR A 138 -1.10 6.11 -19.78
N ILE A 139 -0.61 6.42 -18.59
CA ILE A 139 -0.94 5.71 -17.35
C ILE A 139 -1.92 6.54 -16.52
N GLY A 140 -3.05 5.94 -16.17
CA GLY A 140 -4.02 6.48 -15.23
C GLY A 140 -3.81 5.86 -13.85
N ILE A 141 -3.53 6.67 -12.85
CA ILE A 141 -3.29 6.24 -11.47
C ILE A 141 -4.45 6.67 -10.60
N ILE A 142 -5.20 5.70 -10.09
CA ILE A 142 -6.38 5.90 -9.26
C ILE A 142 -6.00 5.69 -7.80
N GLY A 143 -5.88 6.82 -7.08
CA GLY A 143 -5.34 6.90 -5.75
C GLY A 143 -3.95 7.54 -5.74
N MET A 144 -3.86 8.83 -5.38
CA MET A 144 -2.61 9.60 -5.34
C MET A 144 -2.04 9.71 -3.91
N GLY A 145 -2.01 8.57 -3.19
CA GLY A 145 -1.27 8.39 -1.94
C GLY A 145 0.23 8.17 -2.18
N ALA A 146 0.95 7.65 -1.19
CA ALA A 146 2.39 7.41 -1.29
C ALA A 146 2.76 6.49 -2.47
N ILE A 147 1.99 5.41 -2.67
CA ILE A 147 2.19 4.45 -3.77
C ILE A 147 1.94 5.12 -5.12
N GLY A 148 0.79 5.80 -5.28
CA GLY A 148 0.46 6.46 -6.55
C GLY A 148 1.47 7.54 -6.96
N LYS A 149 2.00 8.29 -6.00
CA LYS A 149 3.06 9.29 -6.23
C LYS A 149 4.36 8.67 -6.72
N GLU A 150 4.81 7.58 -6.09
CA GLU A 150 6.03 6.88 -6.52
C GLU A 150 5.81 6.21 -7.89
N THR A 151 4.62 5.63 -8.13
CA THR A 151 4.24 5.11 -9.44
C THR A 151 4.30 6.19 -10.52
N ALA A 152 3.75 7.38 -10.27
CA ALA A 152 3.81 8.50 -11.21
C ALA A 152 5.25 8.93 -11.53
N LYS A 153 6.10 9.00 -10.51
CA LYS A 153 7.53 9.32 -10.65
C LYS A 153 8.26 8.31 -11.55
N ILE A 154 8.02 7.01 -11.35
CA ILE A 154 8.61 5.95 -12.17
C ILE A 154 8.06 6.01 -13.60
N ALA A 155 6.75 6.27 -13.77
CA ALA A 155 6.13 6.43 -15.09
C ALA A 155 6.79 7.52 -15.91
N LYS A 156 7.22 8.62 -15.28
CA LYS A 156 7.98 9.68 -15.96
C LYS A 156 9.35 9.22 -16.47
N ALA A 157 10.01 8.29 -15.78
CA ALA A 157 11.27 7.71 -16.26
C ALA A 157 11.06 6.84 -17.52
N PHE A 158 9.84 6.30 -17.71
CA PHE A 158 9.42 5.64 -18.97
C PHE A 158 8.86 6.62 -20.01
N ASN A 159 8.96 7.93 -19.79
CA ASN A 159 8.39 8.97 -20.65
C ASN A 159 6.87 8.77 -20.92
N MET A 160 6.13 8.27 -19.92
CA MET A 160 4.68 8.10 -20.02
C MET A 160 3.96 9.43 -19.76
N LYS A 161 2.80 9.63 -20.38
CA LYS A 161 1.82 10.61 -19.93
C LYS A 161 1.15 10.08 -18.67
N THR A 162 1.09 10.91 -17.61
CA THR A 162 0.56 10.51 -16.30
C THR A 162 -0.72 11.26 -15.97
N LEU A 163 -1.79 10.54 -15.76
CA LEU A 163 -3.06 11.05 -15.27
C LEU A 163 -3.27 10.54 -13.83
N GLY A 164 -3.64 11.44 -12.93
CA GLY A 164 -3.90 11.11 -11.54
C GLY A 164 -5.36 11.32 -11.18
N LEU A 165 -5.95 10.42 -10.39
CA LEU A 165 -7.30 10.57 -9.87
C LEU A 165 -7.30 10.45 -8.35
N ARG A 166 -7.88 11.45 -7.67
CA ARG A 166 -8.16 11.43 -6.24
C ARG A 166 -9.34 12.34 -5.90
N HIS A 167 -9.94 12.11 -4.73
CA HIS A 167 -11.12 12.86 -4.28
C HIS A 167 -10.94 14.38 -4.35
N SER A 168 -9.79 14.91 -3.90
CA SER A 168 -9.55 16.36 -3.83
C SER A 168 -9.20 17.03 -5.15
N GLY A 169 -8.83 16.28 -6.20
CA GLY A 169 -8.31 16.83 -7.46
C GLY A 169 -7.02 17.66 -7.33
N LYS A 170 -6.42 17.75 -6.12
CA LYS A 170 -5.22 18.57 -5.88
C LYS A 170 -4.08 18.13 -6.77
N GLU A 171 -3.37 19.08 -7.38
CA GLU A 171 -2.16 18.85 -8.18
C GLU A 171 -1.11 18.02 -7.44
N GLU A 172 -0.35 17.24 -8.20
CA GLU A 172 0.70 16.39 -7.66
C GLU A 172 1.92 16.38 -8.59
N LYS A 173 3.11 16.36 -7.99
CA LYS A 173 4.37 16.26 -8.73
C LYS A 173 4.38 14.97 -9.56
N TYR A 174 4.91 15.04 -10.76
CA TYR A 174 4.99 13.94 -11.72
C TYR A 174 3.64 13.50 -12.33
N VAL A 175 2.57 14.27 -12.15
CA VAL A 175 1.27 14.05 -12.79
C VAL A 175 0.99 15.19 -13.77
N ASP A 176 0.67 14.87 -15.02
CA ASP A 176 0.39 15.87 -16.05
C ASP A 176 -0.99 16.47 -15.91
N GLU A 177 -1.98 15.66 -15.55
CA GLU A 177 -3.37 16.09 -15.38
C GLU A 177 -4.00 15.38 -14.16
N MET A 178 -4.68 16.15 -13.31
CA MET A 178 -5.39 15.62 -12.14
C MET A 178 -6.90 15.63 -12.36
N TYR A 179 -7.53 14.55 -11.91
CA TYR A 179 -8.97 14.32 -11.98
C TYR A 179 -9.55 14.06 -10.57
N THR A 180 -10.85 14.30 -10.42
CA THR A 180 -11.59 13.90 -9.23
C THR A 180 -12.30 12.55 -9.45
N THR A 181 -12.82 11.94 -8.38
CA THR A 181 -13.54 10.65 -8.49
C THR A 181 -14.80 10.76 -9.37
N LYS A 182 -15.39 11.95 -9.51
CA LYS A 182 -16.54 12.19 -10.40
C LYS A 182 -16.18 12.14 -11.87
N ASP A 183 -14.92 12.35 -12.18
CA ASP A 183 -14.42 12.40 -13.55
C ASP A 183 -13.98 11.02 -14.07
N LEU A 184 -14.17 9.93 -13.27
CA LEU A 184 -13.75 8.58 -13.66
C LEU A 184 -14.23 8.18 -15.07
N PRO A 185 -15.49 8.44 -15.48
CA PRO A 185 -15.96 8.10 -16.84
C PRO A 185 -15.21 8.83 -17.95
N SER A 186 -14.76 10.05 -17.73
CA SER A 186 -13.97 10.83 -18.71
C SER A 186 -12.48 10.53 -18.62
N PHE A 187 -11.99 9.99 -17.51
CA PHE A 187 -10.61 9.64 -17.26
C PHE A 187 -10.23 8.32 -17.97
N LEU A 188 -11.06 7.27 -17.84
CA LEU A 188 -10.75 5.92 -18.31
C LEU A 188 -10.45 5.83 -19.82
N PRO A 189 -11.18 6.52 -20.73
CA PRO A 189 -10.93 6.44 -22.18
C PRO A 189 -9.55 6.95 -22.60
N HIS A 190 -8.88 7.75 -21.77
CA HIS A 190 -7.56 8.29 -22.07
C HIS A 190 -6.42 7.32 -21.70
N CYS A 191 -6.68 6.33 -20.84
CA CYS A 191 -5.65 5.47 -20.25
C CYS A 191 -5.34 4.26 -21.13
N ASP A 192 -4.04 4.01 -21.36
CA ASP A 192 -3.55 2.75 -21.91
C ASP A 192 -3.27 1.73 -20.79
N TYR A 193 -2.98 2.25 -19.60
CA TYR A 193 -2.78 1.50 -18.36
C TYR A 193 -3.56 2.15 -17.24
N VAL A 194 -4.30 1.38 -16.46
CA VAL A 194 -5.04 1.83 -15.29
C VAL A 194 -4.48 1.11 -14.07
N VAL A 195 -4.04 1.87 -13.07
CA VAL A 195 -3.45 1.35 -11.83
C VAL A 195 -4.30 1.80 -10.64
N ILE A 196 -4.82 0.84 -9.87
CA ILE A 196 -5.65 1.10 -8.69
C ILE A 196 -4.79 0.97 -7.44
N THR A 197 -4.69 2.07 -6.67
CA THR A 197 -3.94 2.16 -5.40
C THR A 197 -4.79 2.77 -4.28
N LEU A 198 -6.13 2.73 -4.43
CA LEU A 198 -7.08 3.25 -3.45
C LEU A 198 -7.17 2.34 -2.22
N PRO A 199 -7.49 2.89 -1.03
CA PRO A 199 -7.99 2.09 0.07
C PRO A 199 -9.43 1.64 -0.21
N LEU A 200 -9.84 0.55 0.45
CA LEU A 200 -11.23 0.11 0.47
C LEU A 200 -12.01 0.98 1.47
N THR A 201 -13.10 1.56 1.00
CA THR A 201 -14.09 2.33 1.78
C THR A 201 -15.48 2.03 1.23
N GLU A 202 -16.53 2.49 1.87
CA GLU A 202 -17.90 2.37 1.33
C GLU A 202 -18.02 3.00 -0.06
N ASP A 203 -17.37 4.15 -0.28
CA ASP A 203 -17.41 4.86 -1.57
C ASP A 203 -16.57 4.19 -2.68
N THR A 204 -15.58 3.38 -2.32
CA THR A 204 -14.67 2.75 -3.29
C THR A 204 -14.98 1.27 -3.53
N HIS A 205 -15.81 0.66 -2.69
CA HIS A 205 -16.25 -0.73 -2.85
C HIS A 205 -16.97 -0.94 -4.18
N GLY A 206 -16.50 -1.90 -4.97
CA GLY A 206 -17.06 -2.22 -6.29
C GLY A 206 -17.02 -1.06 -7.28
N MET A 207 -16.08 -0.13 -7.11
CA MET A 207 -15.91 1.06 -7.96
C MET A 207 -15.63 0.69 -9.43
N PHE A 208 -15.00 -0.46 -9.66
CA PHE A 208 -14.76 -1.01 -11.00
C PHE A 208 -15.70 -2.18 -11.29
N GLY A 209 -16.59 -1.96 -12.22
CA GLY A 209 -17.53 -2.93 -12.73
C GLY A 209 -17.64 -2.88 -14.25
N GLU A 210 -18.69 -3.51 -14.80
CA GLU A 210 -18.92 -3.64 -16.24
C GLU A 210 -18.87 -2.28 -16.99
N GLU A 211 -19.46 -1.22 -16.39
CA GLU A 211 -19.47 0.10 -17.03
C GLU A 211 -18.05 0.67 -17.15
N GLN A 212 -17.22 0.52 -16.10
CA GLN A 212 -15.86 1.03 -16.10
C GLN A 212 -14.98 0.27 -17.10
N PHE A 213 -15.13 -1.05 -17.22
CA PHE A 213 -14.41 -1.83 -18.21
C PHE A 213 -14.78 -1.42 -19.64
N LYS A 214 -16.06 -1.18 -19.92
CA LYS A 214 -16.53 -0.67 -21.23
C LYS A 214 -16.03 0.73 -21.56
N GLN A 215 -15.71 1.55 -20.56
CA GLN A 215 -15.14 2.89 -20.75
C GLN A 215 -13.62 2.86 -20.97
N MET A 216 -12.95 1.79 -20.60
CA MET A 216 -11.53 1.59 -20.89
C MET A 216 -11.32 1.29 -22.39
N LYS A 217 -10.10 1.54 -22.87
CA LYS A 217 -9.72 1.08 -24.22
C LYS A 217 -9.65 -0.44 -24.25
N ASN A 218 -10.11 -1.08 -25.33
CA ASN A 218 -9.94 -2.52 -25.48
C ASN A 218 -8.46 -2.96 -25.47
N SER A 219 -7.54 -2.04 -25.73
CA SER A 219 -6.09 -2.24 -25.64
C SER A 219 -5.51 -1.96 -24.26
N ALA A 220 -6.32 -1.48 -23.30
CA ALA A 220 -5.85 -1.10 -21.99
C ALA A 220 -5.59 -2.29 -21.07
N PHE A 221 -4.65 -2.10 -20.16
CA PHE A 221 -4.34 -3.04 -19.07
C PHE A 221 -4.75 -2.46 -17.73
N LEU A 222 -5.29 -3.32 -16.85
CA LEU A 222 -5.61 -3.00 -15.47
C LEU A 222 -4.54 -3.58 -14.52
N VAL A 223 -4.11 -2.81 -13.52
CA VAL A 223 -3.34 -3.33 -12.37
C VAL A 223 -4.07 -2.97 -11.09
N ASN A 224 -4.41 -3.96 -10.28
CA ASN A 224 -4.97 -3.76 -8.96
C ASN A 224 -4.01 -4.25 -7.87
N ILE A 225 -3.53 -3.31 -7.06
CA ILE A 225 -2.69 -3.55 -5.87
C ILE A 225 -3.31 -2.90 -4.62
N GLY A 226 -4.52 -2.38 -4.72
CA GLY A 226 -5.23 -1.73 -3.61
C GLY A 226 -5.91 -2.75 -2.70
N ARG A 227 -7.14 -3.11 -3.03
CA ARG A 227 -7.93 -4.19 -2.40
C ARG A 227 -8.77 -4.87 -3.47
N GLY A 228 -9.03 -6.17 -3.29
CA GLY A 228 -9.80 -6.94 -4.26
C GLY A 228 -11.19 -6.38 -4.49
N GLU A 229 -11.89 -6.02 -3.42
CA GLU A 229 -13.26 -5.54 -3.42
C GLU A 229 -13.46 -4.16 -4.10
N LEU A 230 -12.37 -3.49 -4.52
CA LEU A 230 -12.46 -2.30 -5.39
C LEU A 230 -12.96 -2.65 -6.78
N VAL A 231 -12.76 -3.89 -7.20
CA VAL A 231 -13.08 -4.43 -8.52
C VAL A 231 -14.09 -5.57 -8.35
N ARG A 232 -15.21 -5.52 -9.05
CA ARG A 232 -16.15 -6.64 -9.12
C ARG A 232 -15.53 -7.77 -9.93
N GLU A 233 -14.98 -8.77 -9.25
CA GLU A 233 -14.12 -9.81 -9.83
C GLU A 233 -14.82 -10.58 -10.94
N ARG A 234 -16.11 -10.91 -10.77
CA ARG A 234 -16.91 -11.59 -11.80
C ARG A 234 -17.00 -10.77 -13.10
N GLU A 235 -17.18 -9.45 -12.97
CA GLU A 235 -17.30 -8.55 -14.12
C GLU A 235 -15.92 -8.34 -14.79
N LEU A 236 -14.84 -8.31 -14.01
CA LEU A 236 -13.47 -8.30 -14.53
C LEU A 236 -13.16 -9.57 -15.35
N ILE A 237 -13.50 -10.75 -14.83
CA ILE A 237 -13.33 -12.03 -15.54
C ILE A 237 -14.07 -11.98 -16.88
N HIS A 238 -15.32 -11.51 -16.90
CA HIS A 238 -16.09 -11.35 -18.12
C HIS A 238 -15.41 -10.40 -19.13
N ALA A 239 -14.96 -9.23 -18.67
CA ALA A 239 -14.28 -8.24 -19.51
C ALA A 239 -12.98 -8.79 -20.13
N LEU A 240 -12.21 -9.57 -19.35
CA LEU A 240 -10.98 -10.21 -19.81
C LEU A 240 -11.24 -11.33 -20.85
N GLN A 241 -12.27 -12.15 -20.62
CA GLN A 241 -12.66 -13.24 -21.53
C GLN A 241 -13.20 -12.72 -22.87
N ASN A 242 -13.88 -11.58 -22.86
CA ASN A 242 -14.47 -10.97 -24.05
C ASN A 242 -13.56 -9.90 -24.70
N ALA A 243 -12.32 -9.76 -24.24
CA ALA A 243 -11.36 -8.77 -24.73
C ALA A 243 -11.89 -7.32 -24.70
N GLU A 244 -12.73 -7.00 -23.71
CA GLU A 244 -13.14 -5.61 -23.41
C GLU A 244 -11.95 -4.80 -22.90
N ILE A 245 -11.00 -5.47 -22.21
CA ILE A 245 -9.67 -4.95 -21.87
C ILE A 245 -8.60 -5.99 -22.28
N ALA A 246 -7.38 -5.52 -22.52
CA ALA A 246 -6.30 -6.37 -23.04
C ALA A 246 -5.76 -7.37 -22.03
N GLY A 247 -5.78 -7.03 -20.73
CA GLY A 247 -5.31 -7.92 -19.68
C GLY A 247 -5.26 -7.24 -18.31
N ALA A 248 -4.90 -8.01 -17.28
CA ALA A 248 -4.80 -7.53 -15.92
C ALA A 248 -3.61 -8.10 -15.14
N GLY A 249 -3.04 -7.29 -14.23
CA GLY A 249 -2.11 -7.70 -13.19
C GLY A 249 -2.74 -7.51 -11.82
N LEU A 250 -2.91 -8.58 -11.07
CA LEU A 250 -3.69 -8.60 -9.83
C LEU A 250 -2.83 -9.12 -8.68
N ASP A 251 -2.69 -8.31 -7.63
CA ASP A 251 -2.03 -8.73 -6.37
C ASP A 251 -3.06 -8.99 -5.26
N VAL A 252 -4.33 -8.58 -5.48
CA VAL A 252 -5.41 -8.65 -4.50
C VAL A 252 -6.71 -9.14 -5.15
N PHE A 253 -7.57 -9.80 -4.35
CA PHE A 253 -8.79 -10.50 -4.83
C PHE A 253 -9.95 -10.25 -3.87
N GLU A 254 -11.20 -10.38 -4.36
CA GLU A 254 -12.39 -10.26 -3.50
C GLU A 254 -12.37 -11.29 -2.37
N GLN A 255 -11.87 -12.50 -2.66
CA GLN A 255 -11.64 -13.53 -1.66
C GLN A 255 -10.17 -13.95 -1.67
N GLU A 256 -9.54 -13.90 -0.50
CA GLU A 256 -8.15 -14.32 -0.31
C GLU A 256 -8.06 -15.41 0.78
N PRO A 257 -7.33 -16.51 0.51
CA PRO A 257 -6.61 -16.86 -0.72
C PRO A 257 -7.53 -17.04 -1.93
N LEU A 258 -7.05 -16.69 -3.14
CA LEU A 258 -7.78 -16.93 -4.39
C LEU A 258 -8.11 -18.43 -4.53
N GLU A 259 -9.38 -18.74 -4.78
CA GLU A 259 -9.86 -20.12 -4.90
C GLU A 259 -9.16 -20.87 -6.04
N GLU A 260 -8.87 -22.16 -5.83
CA GLU A 260 -8.18 -23.01 -6.82
C GLU A 260 -8.95 -23.15 -8.15
N ASN A 261 -10.28 -22.99 -8.12
CA ASN A 261 -11.16 -23.07 -9.29
C ASN A 261 -11.42 -21.70 -9.95
N SER A 262 -10.78 -20.64 -9.50
CA SER A 262 -10.96 -19.32 -10.10
C SER A 262 -10.49 -19.31 -11.57
N PRO A 263 -11.31 -18.79 -12.50
CA PRO A 263 -10.91 -18.66 -13.90
C PRO A 263 -9.68 -17.78 -14.11
N LEU A 264 -9.35 -16.89 -13.17
CA LEU A 264 -8.19 -15.99 -13.25
C LEU A 264 -6.87 -16.75 -13.42
N TRP A 265 -6.76 -17.98 -12.88
CA TRP A 265 -5.55 -18.81 -13.01
C TRP A 265 -5.26 -19.22 -14.47
N GLU A 266 -6.31 -19.43 -15.26
CA GLU A 266 -6.20 -19.96 -16.61
C GLU A 266 -6.17 -18.88 -17.70
N LEU A 267 -6.56 -17.64 -17.38
CA LEU A 267 -6.59 -16.55 -18.35
C LEU A 267 -5.18 -16.20 -18.84
N PRO A 268 -4.91 -16.29 -20.18
CA PRO A 268 -3.57 -16.06 -20.70
C PRO A 268 -3.10 -14.59 -20.61
N ASN A 269 -4.05 -13.67 -20.46
CA ASN A 269 -3.84 -12.23 -20.34
C ASN A 269 -3.89 -11.71 -18.89
N VAL A 270 -3.78 -12.60 -17.91
CA VAL A 270 -3.76 -12.27 -16.49
C VAL A 270 -2.45 -12.70 -15.84
N ILE A 271 -1.96 -11.87 -14.93
CA ILE A 271 -0.87 -12.19 -13.99
C ILE A 271 -1.41 -12.04 -12.58
N VAL A 272 -1.23 -13.09 -11.78
CA VAL A 272 -1.65 -13.17 -10.38
C VAL A 272 -0.40 -13.18 -9.50
N THR A 273 -0.40 -12.36 -8.43
CA THR A 273 0.56 -12.42 -7.32
C THR A 273 -0.22 -12.54 -6.01
N PRO A 274 0.30 -13.26 -4.99
CA PRO A 274 -0.48 -13.63 -3.81
C PRO A 274 -0.39 -12.58 -2.68
N HIS A 275 -0.86 -11.35 -2.94
CA HIS A 275 -0.89 -10.22 -2.01
C HIS A 275 0.49 -9.94 -1.37
N THR A 276 1.53 -9.92 -2.20
CA THR A 276 2.93 -9.79 -1.77
C THR A 276 3.63 -8.53 -2.26
N SER A 277 2.92 -7.66 -2.99
CA SER A 277 3.50 -6.45 -3.58
C SER A 277 4.18 -5.52 -2.56
N GLY A 278 3.72 -5.56 -1.30
CA GLY A 278 4.31 -4.77 -0.22
C GLY A 278 5.51 -5.41 0.48
N ALA A 279 5.87 -6.65 0.17
CA ALA A 279 6.99 -7.35 0.82
C ALA A 279 8.32 -6.65 0.52
N THR A 280 9.16 -6.44 1.57
CA THR A 280 10.45 -5.80 1.45
C THR A 280 11.35 -6.13 2.63
N GLU A 281 12.64 -6.32 2.39
CA GLU A 281 13.67 -6.47 3.42
C GLU A 281 13.92 -5.16 4.20
N TYR A 282 13.54 -4.01 3.63
CA TYR A 282 13.77 -2.69 4.23
C TYR A 282 12.63 -2.22 5.13
N TYR A 283 11.62 -3.07 5.44
CA TYR A 283 10.45 -2.63 6.21
C TYR A 283 10.83 -2.06 7.58
N ALA A 284 11.54 -2.86 8.38
CA ALA A 284 11.97 -2.46 9.72
C ALA A 284 12.81 -1.18 9.67
N LYS A 285 13.77 -1.10 8.75
CA LYS A 285 14.61 0.08 8.54
C LYS A 285 13.75 1.34 8.31
N ARG A 286 12.84 1.29 7.36
CA ARG A 286 11.98 2.45 7.01
C ARG A 286 11.06 2.85 8.15
N VAL A 287 10.45 1.88 8.84
CA VAL A 287 9.60 2.20 10.00
C VAL A 287 10.42 2.84 11.11
N VAL A 288 11.59 2.29 11.43
CA VAL A 288 12.42 2.78 12.53
C VAL A 288 13.12 4.08 12.17
N GLU A 289 13.93 4.10 11.10
CA GLU A 289 14.81 5.22 10.79
C GLU A 289 14.06 6.40 10.15
N ASP A 290 13.11 6.14 9.23
CA ASP A 290 12.46 7.20 8.45
C ASP A 290 11.21 7.77 9.14
N ILE A 291 10.60 7.04 10.10
CA ILE A 291 9.36 7.45 10.74
C ILE A 291 9.49 7.54 12.25
N PHE A 292 9.81 6.42 12.92
CA PHE A 292 9.77 6.34 14.38
C PHE A 292 10.80 7.24 15.05
N LEU A 293 12.07 7.15 14.69
CA LEU A 293 13.12 7.95 15.31
C LEU A 293 12.93 9.46 15.13
N PRO A 294 12.56 9.98 13.92
CA PRO A 294 12.23 11.39 13.78
C PRO A 294 11.03 11.82 14.63
N ASN A 295 9.97 11.01 14.70
CA ASN A 295 8.81 11.30 15.53
C ASN A 295 9.13 11.26 17.04
N VAL A 296 10.00 10.35 17.48
CA VAL A 296 10.51 10.33 18.87
C VAL A 296 11.28 11.59 19.19
N LYS A 297 12.15 12.07 18.28
CA LYS A 297 12.87 13.34 18.45
C LYS A 297 11.91 14.53 18.59
N ASP A 298 10.87 14.60 17.76
CA ASP A 298 9.84 15.62 17.88
C ASP A 298 9.15 15.54 19.24
N TYR A 299 8.70 14.34 19.63
CA TYR A 299 8.02 14.10 20.91
C TYR A 299 8.88 14.52 22.12
N LEU A 300 10.14 14.10 22.15
CA LEU A 300 11.06 14.43 23.25
C LEU A 300 11.38 15.93 23.34
N SER A 301 11.36 16.64 22.22
CA SER A 301 11.52 18.09 22.18
C SER A 301 10.23 18.86 22.51
N GLY A 302 9.15 18.17 22.91
CA GLY A 302 7.86 18.77 23.23
C GLY A 302 7.04 19.19 22.00
N LYS A 303 7.44 18.74 20.80
CA LYS A 303 6.69 18.94 19.55
C LYS A 303 5.73 17.79 19.32
N THR A 304 4.70 18.03 18.53
CA THR A 304 3.84 16.97 18.03
C THR A 304 4.60 16.15 16.99
N PRO A 305 4.62 14.80 17.09
CA PRO A 305 5.09 13.93 16.02
C PRO A 305 4.44 14.30 14.69
N SER A 306 5.23 14.47 13.63
CA SER A 306 4.75 15.09 12.37
C SER A 306 4.67 14.12 11.20
N ILE A 307 5.38 12.97 11.26
CA ILE A 307 5.43 12.02 10.17
C ILE A 307 4.31 11.00 10.34
N ASN A 308 3.42 10.91 9.36
CA ASN A 308 2.30 9.96 9.30
C ASN A 308 1.39 9.96 10.53
N THR A 309 1.23 11.13 11.16
CA THR A 309 0.33 11.27 12.31
C THR A 309 -1.11 11.15 11.88
N VAL A 310 -1.85 10.31 12.59
CA VAL A 310 -3.25 10.01 12.30
C VAL A 310 -4.14 11.15 12.76
N ASP A 311 -5.00 11.62 11.86
CA ASP A 311 -6.13 12.47 12.19
C ASP A 311 -7.29 11.58 12.64
N TYR A 312 -7.56 11.53 13.93
CA TYR A 312 -8.60 10.68 14.51
C TYR A 312 -10.02 10.97 13.99
N GLU A 313 -10.29 12.18 13.48
CA GLU A 313 -11.60 12.54 12.91
C GLU A 313 -11.78 11.93 11.51
N LYS A 314 -10.69 11.77 10.79
CA LYS A 314 -10.70 11.19 9.44
C LYS A 314 -10.39 9.69 9.42
N GLY A 315 -9.78 9.17 10.51
CA GLY A 315 -9.39 7.77 10.62
C GLY A 315 -8.17 7.38 9.75
N TYR A 316 -7.35 8.37 9.33
CA TYR A 316 -6.12 8.13 8.57
C TYR A 316 -5.11 9.27 8.75
#